data_e54127ae27647eadb6bb9d6c9d04fae6
#
_entry.id   e54127ae27647eadb6bb9d6c9d04fae6
#
_cell.length_a   1.000
_cell.length_b   1.000
_cell.length_c   1.000
_cell.angle_alpha   90.00
_cell.angle_beta   90.00
_cell.angle_gamma   90.00
#
_symmetry.space_group_name_H-M   'P 1'
#
loop_
_entity.id
_entity.type
_entity.pdbx_description
1 polymer ?
#
loop_
_entity_poly.entity_id
_entity_poly.type
_entity_poly.pdbx_seq_one_letter_code
_entity_poly.pdbx_strand_id
1 'polypeptide(L)'
;MYLKQSDGPASLHLSSQRKRHLLDHFEANGDELDRWRKFNAAYHEDDNKFMRFLIPPGKRVLELGCGRADLLAALEPSYGVGIDFGAETIAKANARHPDLHFVLGDVEVPETMAGIEGPFDYIVIADTIGMFEDIDGTLRLVHHLCAPSTRIIISYYSHLWEPVLKLAEALRLRSRQPRINYIATADFLNLMDLADFEVIREERRQLLPRRWLGLGPFINRFIAPLPGIRQLCLRTYIVGRPVRQFPDRKLSASILIPCRNEKGNIENAILRMPKFGSAQEILFVEGNSSDGTFEECERVRDAYKDDWDIKVLKQDGKGKGDAVRKGFAAATGDVLMILDADLTMPPEALPKYHAVIETGKAEFVNGTRLIYPMEHEAMRPLNLIANRFFAYLFSYLVNTRLTDTLCGTKVLLRKDYEVLARERAYFGNFDPFGDFDLIFGAAKQNLKIIETPIHYKARTFGETQISRFRDGWLLLKMVWFAYRKLKAI
;
A
#
# COMPACT_ATOMS: atom_id res chain seq x y z
N MET A 1 -19.29 -13.16 26.40
CA MET A 1 -20.07 -12.56 27.52
C MET A 1 -20.97 -11.51 26.88
N TYR A 2 -22.27 -11.75 26.80
CA TYR A 2 -23.21 -10.89 26.07
C TYR A 2 -23.31 -9.52 26.74
N LEU A 3 -23.01 -8.45 25.97
CA LEU A 3 -23.31 -7.09 26.39
C LEU A 3 -24.84 -6.96 26.49
N LYS A 4 -25.35 -6.71 27.70
CA LYS A 4 -26.75 -6.40 27.96
C LYS A 4 -27.17 -5.21 27.10
N GLN A 5 -28.17 -5.40 26.24
CA GLN A 5 -28.98 -4.32 25.72
C GLN A 5 -29.60 -3.56 26.91
N SER A 6 -29.22 -2.30 27.08
CA SER A 6 -29.92 -1.38 27.97
C SER A 6 -31.21 -0.93 27.25
N ASP A 7 -32.35 -1.32 27.79
CA ASP A 7 -33.68 -0.87 27.37
C ASP A 7 -33.85 0.63 27.59
N GLY A 8 -33.98 1.39 26.50
CA GLY A 8 -34.36 2.79 26.43
C GLY A 8 -33.52 3.55 25.42
N PRO A 9 -34.08 4.55 24.69
CA PRO A 9 -33.28 5.38 23.81
C PRO A 9 -32.34 6.21 24.68
N ALA A 10 -31.08 5.78 24.79
CA ALA A 10 -30.04 6.57 25.42
C ALA A 10 -29.93 7.88 24.61
N SER A 11 -30.34 9.00 25.21
CA SER A 11 -30.14 10.33 24.63
C SER A 11 -28.64 10.55 24.52
N LEU A 12 -28.09 10.44 23.32
CA LEU A 12 -26.70 10.74 23.04
C LEU A 12 -26.47 12.20 23.44
N HIS A 13 -25.64 12.44 24.45
CA HIS A 13 -25.22 13.80 24.80
C HIS A 13 -24.22 14.28 23.73
N LEU A 14 -24.76 14.80 22.61
CA LEU A 14 -23.93 15.46 21.60
C LEU A 14 -23.32 16.74 22.20
N SER A 15 -22.00 16.82 22.17
CA SER A 15 -21.21 17.85 22.86
C SER A 15 -21.45 19.25 22.31
N SER A 16 -21.89 19.41 21.05
CA SER A 16 -22.01 20.71 20.41
C SER A 16 -23.35 20.96 19.70
N GLN A 17 -23.67 22.25 19.53
CA GLN A 17 -24.82 22.68 18.75
C GLN A 17 -24.67 22.29 17.27
N ARG A 18 -23.45 22.30 16.72
CA ARG A 18 -23.17 21.88 15.33
C ARG A 18 -23.52 20.42 15.12
N LYS A 19 -23.12 19.52 16.02
CA LYS A 19 -23.44 18.08 15.93
C LYS A 19 -24.94 17.82 16.02
N ARG A 20 -25.65 18.54 16.87
CA ARG A 20 -27.12 18.47 16.92
C ARG A 20 -27.75 18.86 15.59
N HIS A 21 -27.32 19.96 14.98
CA HIS A 21 -27.80 20.36 13.66
C HIS A 21 -27.47 19.35 12.55
N LEU A 22 -26.32 18.67 12.66
CA LEU A 22 -25.98 17.58 11.73
C LEU A 22 -26.94 16.40 11.88
N LEU A 23 -27.21 15.98 13.12
CA LEU A 23 -28.14 14.90 13.42
C LEU A 23 -29.54 15.23 12.91
N ASP A 24 -30.07 16.40 13.30
CA ASP A 24 -31.40 16.86 12.85
C ASP A 24 -31.51 16.89 11.31
N HIS A 25 -30.44 17.32 10.63
CA HIS A 25 -30.40 17.35 9.16
C HIS A 25 -30.48 15.95 8.56
N PHE A 26 -29.71 14.99 9.06
CA PHE A 26 -29.68 13.62 8.53
C PHE A 26 -30.97 12.85 8.84
N GLU A 27 -31.54 13.03 10.02
CA GLU A 27 -32.81 12.42 10.41
C GLU A 27 -33.98 13.00 9.60
N ALA A 28 -34.04 14.33 9.46
CA ALA A 28 -35.14 14.98 8.70
C ALA A 28 -35.08 14.67 7.19
N ASN A 29 -33.89 14.42 6.63
CA ASN A 29 -33.73 14.28 5.17
C ASN A 29 -33.39 12.86 4.74
N GLY A 30 -33.50 11.86 5.60
CA GLY A 30 -33.04 10.50 5.35
C GLY A 30 -33.57 9.87 4.06
N ASP A 31 -34.88 10.04 3.75
CA ASP A 31 -35.50 9.50 2.55
C ASP A 31 -35.12 10.27 1.27
N GLU A 32 -34.86 11.57 1.41
CA GLU A 32 -34.35 12.39 0.30
C GLU A 32 -32.93 11.98 -0.04
N LEU A 33 -32.09 11.78 0.94
CA LEU A 33 -30.71 11.29 0.77
C LEU A 33 -30.67 9.93 0.08
N ASP A 34 -31.60 9.01 0.40
CA ASP A 34 -31.74 7.72 -0.30
C ASP A 34 -32.10 7.88 -1.77
N ARG A 35 -33.02 8.78 -2.10
CA ARG A 35 -33.35 9.06 -3.50
C ARG A 35 -32.17 9.62 -4.26
N TRP A 36 -31.43 10.56 -3.66
CA TRP A 36 -30.23 11.13 -4.27
C TRP A 36 -29.11 10.10 -4.41
N ARG A 37 -28.95 9.18 -3.46
CA ARG A 37 -27.99 8.09 -3.55
C ARG A 37 -28.30 7.16 -4.72
N LYS A 38 -29.57 6.78 -4.91
CA LYS A 38 -29.99 5.99 -6.07
C LYS A 38 -29.78 6.75 -7.38
N PHE A 39 -30.06 8.05 -7.42
CA PHE A 39 -29.83 8.88 -8.59
C PHE A 39 -28.33 9.00 -8.95
N ASN A 40 -27.46 9.00 -7.96
CA ASN A 40 -26.02 9.04 -8.13
C ASN A 40 -25.34 7.66 -7.99
N ALA A 41 -26.06 6.57 -8.25
CA ALA A 41 -25.56 5.20 -8.08
C ALA A 41 -24.20 4.97 -8.77
N ALA A 42 -24.00 5.51 -9.97
CA ALA A 42 -22.74 5.40 -10.70
C ALA A 42 -21.54 6.01 -9.95
N TYR A 43 -21.77 7.10 -9.24
CA TYR A 43 -20.76 7.73 -8.38
C TYR A 43 -20.37 6.82 -7.23
N HIS A 44 -21.34 6.23 -6.52
CA HIS A 44 -21.09 5.33 -5.41
C HIS A 44 -20.51 3.97 -5.86
N GLU A 45 -20.93 3.47 -7.03
CA GLU A 45 -20.34 2.25 -7.61
C GLU A 45 -18.85 2.42 -7.92
N ASP A 46 -18.46 3.57 -8.50
CA ASP A 46 -17.06 3.88 -8.79
C ASP A 46 -16.23 4.03 -7.51
N ASP A 47 -16.81 4.66 -6.48
CA ASP A 47 -16.21 4.78 -5.15
C ASP A 47 -16.03 3.42 -4.48
N ASN A 48 -17.09 2.62 -4.38
CA ASN A 48 -17.03 1.28 -3.80
C ASN A 48 -16.01 0.39 -4.51
N LYS A 49 -15.93 0.49 -5.84
CA LYS A 49 -14.95 -0.25 -6.63
C LYS A 49 -13.51 0.12 -6.26
N PHE A 50 -13.25 1.42 -6.06
CA PHE A 50 -11.93 1.86 -5.64
C PHE A 50 -11.63 1.49 -4.19
N MET A 51 -12.59 1.60 -3.28
CA MET A 51 -12.43 1.17 -1.89
C MET A 51 -12.13 -0.34 -1.80
N ARG A 52 -12.82 -1.19 -2.58
CA ARG A 52 -12.50 -2.63 -2.70
C ARG A 52 -11.11 -2.89 -3.29
N PHE A 53 -10.61 -2.01 -4.14
CA PHE A 53 -9.23 -2.11 -4.61
C PHE A 53 -8.23 -1.83 -3.49
N LEU A 54 -8.53 -0.90 -2.58
CA LEU A 54 -7.69 -0.56 -1.43
C LEU A 54 -7.81 -1.59 -0.30
N ILE A 55 -9.02 -2.14 -0.08
CA ILE A 55 -9.37 -3.03 1.03
C ILE A 55 -9.78 -4.39 0.44
N PRO A 56 -8.94 -5.42 0.55
CA PRO A 56 -9.31 -6.78 0.15
C PRO A 56 -10.48 -7.32 1.00
N PRO A 57 -11.33 -8.21 0.45
CA PRO A 57 -12.39 -8.86 1.22
C PRO A 57 -11.83 -9.72 2.36
N GLY A 58 -12.68 -10.06 3.32
CA GLY A 58 -12.33 -10.93 4.45
C GLY A 58 -11.44 -10.27 5.51
N LYS A 59 -11.34 -8.96 5.55
CA LYS A 59 -10.57 -8.18 6.54
C LYS A 59 -11.44 -7.76 7.72
N ARG A 60 -10.80 -7.44 8.85
CA ARG A 60 -11.45 -6.77 9.98
C ARG A 60 -11.50 -5.28 9.67
N VAL A 61 -12.70 -4.71 9.51
CA VAL A 61 -12.90 -3.33 9.07
C VAL A 61 -13.72 -2.55 10.09
N LEU A 62 -13.27 -1.37 10.47
CA LEU A 62 -14.01 -0.37 11.24
C LEU A 62 -14.34 0.82 10.34
N GLU A 63 -15.60 1.22 10.29
CA GLU A 63 -16.03 2.44 9.59
C GLU A 63 -16.54 3.49 10.59
N LEU A 64 -15.89 4.65 10.61
CA LEU A 64 -16.25 5.81 11.44
C LEU A 64 -17.21 6.74 10.67
N GLY A 65 -18.43 6.91 11.19
CA GLY A 65 -19.50 7.58 10.48
C GLY A 65 -20.08 6.71 9.35
N CYS A 66 -20.44 5.47 9.69
CA CYS A 66 -20.84 4.46 8.71
C CYS A 66 -22.18 4.76 8.00
N GLY A 67 -22.97 5.67 8.53
CA GLY A 67 -24.29 5.92 8.00
C GLY A 67 -25.11 4.62 7.95
N ARG A 68 -25.62 4.27 6.78
CA ARG A 68 -26.41 3.03 6.57
C ARG A 68 -25.55 1.82 6.23
N ALA A 69 -24.25 1.91 6.39
CA ALA A 69 -23.24 0.87 6.20
C ALA A 69 -23.17 0.26 4.79
N ASP A 70 -23.63 0.98 3.77
CA ASP A 70 -23.59 0.46 2.39
C ASP A 70 -22.14 0.26 1.90
N LEU A 71 -21.18 1.11 2.33
CA LEU A 71 -19.77 0.92 2.01
C LEU A 71 -19.19 -0.24 2.80
N LEU A 72 -19.41 -0.29 4.12
CA LEU A 72 -18.90 -1.37 4.98
C LEU A 72 -19.34 -2.75 4.46
N ALA A 73 -20.63 -2.89 4.13
CA ALA A 73 -21.16 -4.12 3.55
C ALA A 73 -20.53 -4.44 2.18
N ALA A 74 -20.33 -3.40 1.34
CA ALA A 74 -19.69 -3.57 0.03
C ALA A 74 -18.23 -4.04 0.12
N LEU A 75 -17.54 -3.85 1.24
CA LEU A 75 -16.17 -4.30 1.48
C LEU A 75 -16.06 -5.79 1.84
N GLU A 76 -17.17 -6.48 2.11
CA GLU A 76 -17.22 -7.90 2.45
C GLU A 76 -16.25 -8.27 3.59
N PRO A 77 -16.33 -7.59 4.77
CA PRO A 77 -15.41 -7.85 5.87
C PRO A 77 -15.67 -9.21 6.52
N SER A 78 -14.63 -9.85 7.09
CA SER A 78 -14.80 -11.01 7.97
C SER A 78 -15.35 -10.62 9.35
N TYR A 79 -15.06 -9.37 9.77
CA TYR A 79 -15.61 -8.73 10.95
C TYR A 79 -15.72 -7.23 10.67
N GLY A 80 -16.94 -6.73 10.56
CA GLY A 80 -17.22 -5.34 10.24
C GLY A 80 -17.90 -4.62 11.41
N VAL A 81 -17.35 -3.48 11.81
CA VAL A 81 -17.93 -2.60 12.82
C VAL A 81 -18.20 -1.23 12.21
N GLY A 82 -19.42 -0.73 12.34
CA GLY A 82 -19.82 0.62 11.93
C GLY A 82 -20.22 1.46 13.15
N ILE A 83 -19.72 2.69 13.23
CA ILE A 83 -20.09 3.65 14.27
C ILE A 83 -20.79 4.83 13.61
N ASP A 84 -21.93 5.24 14.14
CA ASP A 84 -22.63 6.46 13.74
C ASP A 84 -23.40 7.04 14.92
N PHE A 85 -23.58 8.36 14.96
CA PHE A 85 -24.31 9.02 16.04
C PHE A 85 -25.83 9.10 15.80
N GLY A 86 -26.34 8.74 14.61
CA GLY A 86 -27.75 8.76 14.24
C GLY A 86 -28.47 7.48 14.66
N ALA A 87 -29.36 7.55 15.64
CA ALA A 87 -30.08 6.38 16.15
C ALA A 87 -30.95 5.71 15.07
N GLU A 88 -31.69 6.51 14.28
CA GLU A 88 -32.50 6.01 13.17
C GLU A 88 -31.62 5.42 12.06
N THR A 89 -30.47 6.04 11.82
CA THR A 89 -29.48 5.59 10.85
C THR A 89 -28.94 4.22 11.20
N ILE A 90 -28.53 4.02 12.45
CA ILE A 90 -28.05 2.72 13.00
C ILE A 90 -29.15 1.66 12.97
N ALA A 91 -30.40 2.01 13.31
CA ALA A 91 -31.53 1.07 13.22
C ALA A 91 -31.73 0.57 11.76
N LYS A 92 -31.65 1.47 10.77
CA LYS A 92 -31.73 1.12 9.35
C LYS A 92 -30.54 0.29 8.89
N ALA A 93 -29.32 0.58 9.39
CA ALA A 93 -28.11 -0.21 9.10
C ALA A 93 -28.25 -1.64 9.63
N ASN A 94 -28.64 -1.82 10.87
CA ASN A 94 -28.91 -3.14 11.48
C ASN A 94 -29.94 -3.97 10.70
N ALA A 95 -31.04 -3.31 10.28
CA ALA A 95 -32.08 -3.99 9.51
C ALA A 95 -31.61 -4.45 8.12
N ARG A 96 -30.66 -3.72 7.49
CA ARG A 96 -30.14 -4.05 6.15
C ARG A 96 -28.98 -5.06 6.19
N HIS A 97 -28.15 -4.99 7.21
CA HIS A 97 -26.89 -5.72 7.30
C HIS A 97 -26.76 -6.40 8.68
N PRO A 98 -27.59 -7.43 8.97
CA PRO A 98 -27.63 -8.06 10.27
C PRO A 98 -26.34 -8.81 10.64
N ASP A 99 -25.49 -9.10 9.65
CA ASP A 99 -24.20 -9.78 9.84
C ASP A 99 -23.07 -8.82 10.26
N LEU A 100 -23.32 -7.50 10.29
CA LEU A 100 -22.37 -6.49 10.71
C LEU A 100 -22.68 -6.00 12.13
N HIS A 101 -21.69 -5.42 12.80
CA HIS A 101 -21.83 -4.87 14.14
C HIS A 101 -21.96 -3.36 14.09
N PHE A 102 -22.92 -2.81 14.84
CA PHE A 102 -23.13 -1.36 14.85
C PHE A 102 -23.10 -0.80 16.26
N VAL A 103 -22.45 0.35 16.41
CA VAL A 103 -22.36 1.11 17.65
C VAL A 103 -23.00 2.48 17.46
N LEU A 104 -24.01 2.77 18.26
CA LEU A 104 -24.57 4.12 18.36
C LEU A 104 -23.64 4.95 19.24
N GLY A 105 -22.95 5.93 18.65
CA GLY A 105 -22.03 6.78 19.39
C GLY A 105 -21.35 7.82 18.52
N ASP A 106 -20.81 8.84 19.20
CA ASP A 106 -20.00 9.86 18.56
C ASP A 106 -18.54 9.43 18.58
N VAL A 107 -17.91 9.33 17.38
CA VAL A 107 -16.52 8.90 17.20
C VAL A 107 -15.47 9.84 17.80
N GLU A 108 -15.87 11.08 18.14
CA GLU A 108 -15.02 12.05 18.83
C GLU A 108 -15.08 11.92 20.37
N VAL A 109 -15.91 11.02 20.88
CA VAL A 109 -16.07 10.78 22.32
C VAL A 109 -15.17 9.59 22.72
N PRO A 110 -14.22 9.80 23.67
CA PRO A 110 -13.28 8.75 24.09
C PRO A 110 -13.96 7.47 24.60
N GLU A 111 -15.07 7.59 25.32
CA GLU A 111 -15.83 6.47 25.88
C GLU A 111 -16.43 5.58 24.79
N THR A 112 -16.91 6.19 23.69
CA THR A 112 -17.39 5.45 22.52
C THR A 112 -16.28 4.63 21.91
N MET A 113 -15.11 5.24 21.71
CA MET A 113 -13.97 4.57 21.07
C MET A 113 -13.35 3.51 21.98
N ALA A 114 -13.29 3.73 23.30
CA ALA A 114 -12.77 2.78 24.28
C ALA A 114 -13.59 1.48 24.36
N GLY A 115 -14.88 1.53 24.00
CA GLY A 115 -15.76 0.35 23.96
C GLY A 115 -15.55 -0.57 22.75
N ILE A 116 -14.69 -0.21 21.79
CA ILE A 116 -14.47 -0.97 20.56
C ILE A 116 -13.30 -1.94 20.74
N GLU A 117 -13.51 -3.21 20.35
CA GLU A 117 -12.47 -4.25 20.41
C GLU A 117 -11.63 -4.29 19.13
N GLY A 118 -10.40 -3.79 19.21
CA GLY A 118 -9.40 -3.89 18.14
C GLY A 118 -8.49 -5.12 18.25
N PRO A 119 -7.43 -5.23 17.45
CA PRO A 119 -7.10 -4.33 16.35
C PRO A 119 -7.89 -4.65 15.06
N PHE A 120 -8.00 -3.64 14.20
CA PHE A 120 -8.57 -3.78 12.86
C PHE A 120 -7.47 -3.79 11.80
N ASP A 121 -7.73 -4.50 10.68
CA ASP A 121 -6.85 -4.45 9.50
C ASP A 121 -6.99 -3.10 8.79
N TYR A 122 -8.24 -2.60 8.70
CA TYR A 122 -8.56 -1.34 8.06
C TYR A 122 -9.52 -0.51 8.92
N ILE A 123 -9.25 0.80 8.97
CA ILE A 123 -10.13 1.80 9.57
C ILE A 123 -10.50 2.78 8.46
N VAL A 124 -11.79 2.99 8.25
CA VAL A 124 -12.33 3.78 7.14
C VAL A 124 -13.05 5.01 7.68
N ILE A 125 -12.77 6.17 7.09
CA ILE A 125 -13.50 7.43 7.30
C ILE A 125 -13.91 7.94 5.92
N ALA A 126 -15.13 7.61 5.49
CA ALA A 126 -15.62 7.95 4.17
C ALA A 126 -16.63 9.10 4.22
N ASP A 127 -16.29 10.24 3.59
CA ASP A 127 -17.11 11.45 3.49
C ASP A 127 -17.50 12.10 4.84
N THR A 128 -16.99 11.61 5.96
CA THR A 128 -17.37 12.04 7.31
C THR A 128 -16.39 13.04 7.92
N ILE A 129 -15.11 13.02 7.49
CA ILE A 129 -14.03 13.82 8.10
C ILE A 129 -14.33 15.32 8.13
N GLY A 130 -15.03 15.86 7.13
CA GLY A 130 -15.45 17.27 7.10
C GLY A 130 -16.54 17.64 8.12
N MET A 131 -17.11 16.67 8.80
CA MET A 131 -18.12 16.84 9.85
C MET A 131 -17.52 16.87 11.24
N PHE A 132 -16.29 16.38 11.43
CA PHE A 132 -15.60 16.36 12.71
C PHE A 132 -15.29 17.77 13.21
N GLU A 133 -15.32 17.95 14.49
CA GLU A 133 -14.94 19.18 15.20
C GLU A 133 -13.47 19.16 15.57
N ASP A 134 -12.97 18.01 16.02
CA ASP A 134 -11.57 17.75 16.35
C ASP A 134 -11.03 16.54 15.58
N ILE A 135 -10.47 16.81 14.42
CA ILE A 135 -9.91 15.76 13.55
C ILE A 135 -8.66 15.15 14.20
N ASP A 136 -7.76 15.97 14.76
CA ASP A 136 -6.52 15.50 15.38
C ASP A 136 -6.83 14.62 16.59
N GLY A 137 -7.72 15.09 17.49
CA GLY A 137 -8.15 14.32 18.66
C GLY A 137 -8.79 12.98 18.24
N THR A 138 -9.67 12.97 17.25
CA THR A 138 -10.30 11.74 16.75
C THR A 138 -9.27 10.77 16.19
N LEU A 139 -8.34 11.24 15.36
CA LEU A 139 -7.28 10.40 14.83
C LEU A 139 -6.41 9.79 15.94
N ARG A 140 -6.13 10.53 17.00
CA ARG A 140 -5.40 10.01 18.18
C ARG A 140 -6.19 8.94 18.92
N LEU A 141 -7.51 9.10 19.05
CA LEU A 141 -8.38 8.09 19.67
C LEU A 141 -8.38 6.75 18.91
N VAL A 142 -8.08 6.77 17.61
CA VAL A 142 -8.07 5.55 16.76
C VAL A 142 -6.84 4.67 17.02
N HIS A 143 -5.75 5.19 17.57
CA HIS A 143 -4.49 4.45 17.72
C HIS A 143 -4.59 3.15 18.51
N HIS A 144 -5.42 3.08 19.55
CA HIS A 144 -5.57 1.86 20.35
C HIS A 144 -6.24 0.71 19.56
N LEU A 145 -6.91 1.04 18.46
CA LEU A 145 -7.56 0.10 17.55
C LEU A 145 -6.63 -0.37 16.40
N CYS A 146 -5.39 0.13 16.39
CA CYS A 146 -4.42 -0.15 15.35
C CYS A 146 -3.41 -1.23 15.76
N ALA A 147 -3.16 -2.17 14.85
CA ALA A 147 -1.94 -2.97 14.80
C ALA A 147 -0.88 -2.26 13.92
N PRO A 148 0.39 -2.68 13.93
CA PRO A 148 1.40 -2.13 13.03
C PRO A 148 1.08 -2.26 11.53
N SER A 149 0.25 -3.24 11.17
CA SER A 149 -0.21 -3.48 9.81
C SER A 149 -1.51 -2.78 9.45
N THR A 150 -2.16 -2.11 10.41
CA THR A 150 -3.43 -1.39 10.15
C THR A 150 -3.23 -0.31 9.10
N ARG A 151 -4.22 -0.16 8.23
CA ARG A 151 -4.33 0.97 7.29
C ARG A 151 -5.55 1.81 7.64
N ILE A 152 -5.34 3.11 7.79
CA ILE A 152 -6.44 4.07 7.86
C ILE A 152 -6.69 4.62 6.45
N ILE A 153 -7.93 4.55 6.00
CA ILE A 153 -8.33 5.04 4.67
C ILE A 153 -9.35 6.15 4.86
N ILE A 154 -9.02 7.32 4.35
CA ILE A 154 -9.85 8.50 4.49
C ILE A 154 -10.20 9.01 3.10
N SER A 155 -11.49 9.21 2.83
CA SER A 155 -11.94 9.79 1.57
C SER A 155 -12.81 11.03 1.83
N TYR A 156 -12.60 12.06 1.00
CA TYR A 156 -13.32 13.33 1.13
C TYR A 156 -13.37 14.08 -0.20
N TYR A 157 -14.24 15.09 -0.27
CA TYR A 157 -14.35 15.96 -1.44
C TYR A 157 -13.20 16.95 -1.49
N SER A 158 -12.59 17.08 -2.68
CA SER A 158 -11.58 18.10 -2.93
C SER A 158 -12.15 19.51 -2.71
N HIS A 159 -11.41 20.35 -1.97
CA HIS A 159 -11.78 21.75 -1.73
C HIS A 159 -11.97 22.56 -3.03
N LEU A 160 -11.31 22.17 -4.12
CA LEU A 160 -11.45 22.81 -5.44
C LEU A 160 -12.89 22.70 -5.99
N TRP A 161 -13.63 21.68 -5.56
CA TRP A 161 -15.01 21.46 -6.01
C TRP A 161 -16.06 22.16 -5.14
N GLU A 162 -15.67 22.79 -4.04
CA GLU A 162 -16.62 23.48 -3.15
C GLU A 162 -17.54 24.47 -3.90
N PRO A 163 -17.03 25.39 -4.76
CA PRO A 163 -17.90 26.30 -5.50
C PRO A 163 -18.86 25.58 -6.46
N VAL A 164 -18.37 24.53 -7.13
CA VAL A 164 -19.17 23.74 -8.07
C VAL A 164 -20.26 22.97 -7.35
N LEU A 165 -19.96 22.37 -6.20
CA LEU A 165 -20.92 21.63 -5.39
C LEU A 165 -21.98 22.57 -4.79
N LYS A 166 -21.61 23.74 -4.31
CA LYS A 166 -22.56 24.78 -3.83
C LYS A 166 -23.47 25.27 -4.95
N LEU A 167 -22.94 25.46 -6.16
CA LEU A 167 -23.76 25.80 -7.33
C LEU A 167 -24.73 24.68 -7.68
N ALA A 168 -24.27 23.42 -7.65
CA ALA A 168 -25.14 22.26 -7.91
C ALA A 168 -26.27 22.14 -6.86
N GLU A 169 -26.02 22.46 -5.60
CA GLU A 169 -27.02 22.52 -4.54
C GLU A 169 -28.05 23.67 -4.78
N ALA A 170 -27.57 24.84 -5.17
CA ALA A 170 -28.43 25.99 -5.51
C ALA A 170 -29.33 25.67 -6.71
N LEU A 171 -28.81 24.94 -7.70
CA LEU A 171 -29.57 24.51 -8.88
C LEU A 171 -30.39 23.23 -8.64
N ARG A 172 -30.46 22.71 -7.42
CA ARG A 172 -31.15 21.45 -7.06
C ARG A 172 -30.69 20.24 -7.88
N LEU A 173 -29.44 20.25 -8.31
CA LEU A 173 -28.79 19.11 -8.98
C LEU A 173 -28.15 18.14 -7.99
N ARG A 174 -28.07 18.54 -6.71
CA ARG A 174 -27.59 17.79 -5.56
C ARG A 174 -28.45 18.13 -4.34
N SER A 175 -28.62 17.17 -3.41
CA SER A 175 -29.25 17.49 -2.10
C SER A 175 -28.43 18.53 -1.35
N ARG A 176 -29.10 19.40 -0.63
CA ARG A 176 -28.41 20.34 0.25
C ARG A 176 -27.68 19.57 1.33
N GLN A 177 -26.42 19.90 1.50
CA GLN A 177 -25.58 19.31 2.55
C GLN A 177 -25.54 20.25 3.78
N PRO A 178 -25.38 19.72 4.98
CA PRO A 178 -25.08 20.55 6.14
C PRO A 178 -23.73 21.26 5.94
N ARG A 179 -23.39 22.20 6.80
CA ARG A 179 -22.08 22.86 6.74
C ARG A 179 -20.97 21.85 7.06
N ILE A 180 -20.26 21.43 6.02
CA ILE A 180 -19.06 20.58 6.12
C ILE A 180 -17.80 21.41 5.88
N ASN A 181 -16.69 21.02 6.46
CA ASN A 181 -15.40 21.63 6.21
C ASN A 181 -14.76 21.01 4.96
N TYR A 182 -14.41 21.85 3.99
CA TYR A 182 -13.62 21.43 2.84
C TYR A 182 -12.15 21.64 3.16
N ILE A 183 -11.45 20.58 3.55
CA ILE A 183 -10.07 20.63 4.03
C ILE A 183 -9.14 20.53 2.84
N ALA A 184 -8.13 21.43 2.78
CA ALA A 184 -7.08 21.31 1.79
C ALA A 184 -6.22 20.08 2.09
N THR A 185 -5.76 19.39 1.03
CA THR A 185 -4.99 18.15 1.20
C THR A 185 -3.71 18.38 2.03
N ALA A 186 -3.03 19.53 1.84
CA ALA A 186 -1.83 19.83 2.60
C ALA A 186 -2.09 19.95 4.10
N ASP A 187 -3.19 20.62 4.50
CA ASP A 187 -3.57 20.74 5.90
C ASP A 187 -3.93 19.38 6.50
N PHE A 188 -4.61 18.54 5.70
CA PHE A 188 -4.98 17.21 6.13
C PHE A 188 -3.76 16.30 6.32
N LEU A 189 -2.77 16.36 5.43
CA LEU A 189 -1.49 15.64 5.60
C LEU A 189 -0.77 16.04 6.89
N ASN A 190 -0.80 17.33 7.23
CA ASN A 190 -0.24 17.83 8.48
C ASN A 190 -1.01 17.30 9.71
N LEU A 191 -2.35 17.21 9.66
CA LEU A 191 -3.15 16.63 10.74
C LEU A 191 -2.85 15.13 10.94
N MET A 192 -2.64 14.39 9.86
CA MET A 192 -2.23 12.99 9.94
C MET A 192 -0.87 12.84 10.63
N ASP A 193 0.11 13.69 10.27
CA ASP A 193 1.45 13.68 10.88
C ASP A 193 1.40 14.04 12.38
N LEU A 194 0.64 15.07 12.74
CA LEU A 194 0.41 15.47 14.14
C LEU A 194 -0.25 14.39 14.99
N ALA A 195 -1.09 13.57 14.37
CA ALA A 195 -1.76 12.44 15.00
C ALA A 195 -0.95 11.13 14.91
N ASP A 196 0.35 11.18 14.61
CA ASP A 196 1.24 10.04 14.47
C ASP A 196 0.77 8.99 13.43
N PHE A 197 0.17 9.46 12.33
CA PHE A 197 -0.11 8.66 11.14
C PHE A 197 0.77 9.08 9.97
N GLU A 198 1.49 8.13 9.41
CA GLU A 198 2.30 8.33 8.22
C GLU A 198 1.48 8.04 6.96
N VAL A 199 1.41 9.02 6.05
CA VAL A 199 0.71 8.82 4.78
C VAL A 199 1.57 7.98 3.82
N ILE A 200 0.97 6.92 3.28
CA ILE A 200 1.58 5.99 2.33
C ILE A 200 1.17 6.33 0.90
N ARG A 201 -0.11 6.74 0.72
CA ARG A 201 -0.69 6.92 -0.60
C ARG A 201 -1.69 8.08 -0.60
N GLU A 202 -1.60 8.92 -1.63
CA GLU A 202 -2.61 9.89 -2.00
C GLU A 202 -3.11 9.58 -3.41
N GLU A 203 -4.43 9.43 -3.57
CA GLU A 203 -5.07 9.24 -4.86
C GLU A 203 -6.22 10.23 -5.03
N ARG A 204 -6.42 10.68 -6.26
CA ARG A 204 -7.55 11.53 -6.62
C ARG A 204 -8.30 10.91 -7.77
N ARG A 205 -9.62 10.83 -7.67
CA ARG A 205 -10.48 10.12 -8.62
C ARG A 205 -11.78 10.85 -8.88
N GLN A 206 -12.52 10.37 -9.88
CA GLN A 206 -13.82 10.89 -10.28
C GLN A 206 -13.75 12.34 -10.79
N LEU A 207 -13.36 12.49 -12.04
CA LEU A 207 -13.40 13.77 -12.75
C LEU A 207 -14.83 14.09 -13.19
N LEU A 208 -15.61 13.09 -13.60
CA LEU A 208 -17.01 13.21 -13.99
C LEU A 208 -17.89 12.29 -13.12
N PRO A 209 -18.72 12.84 -12.22
CA PRO A 209 -19.54 12.03 -11.29
C PRO A 209 -20.80 11.42 -11.92
N ARG A 210 -20.95 11.46 -13.25
CA ARG A 210 -22.12 10.94 -14.00
C ARG A 210 -21.72 10.03 -15.17
N ARG A 211 -22.62 9.12 -15.55
CA ARG A 211 -22.34 8.13 -16.62
C ARG A 211 -22.22 8.74 -18.01
N TRP A 212 -22.98 9.78 -18.33
CA TRP A 212 -23.00 10.46 -19.64
C TRP A 212 -22.84 9.48 -20.82
N LEU A 213 -23.79 8.58 -21.02
CA LEU A 213 -23.77 7.56 -22.07
C LEU A 213 -22.50 6.68 -22.09
N GLY A 214 -21.88 6.44 -20.94
CA GLY A 214 -20.66 5.64 -20.81
C GLY A 214 -19.34 6.45 -20.89
N LEU A 215 -19.41 7.73 -21.27
CA LEU A 215 -18.21 8.58 -21.36
C LEU A 215 -17.63 8.87 -19.98
N GLY A 216 -18.46 9.05 -18.94
CA GLY A 216 -18.03 9.30 -17.58
C GLY A 216 -17.14 8.18 -17.04
N PRO A 217 -17.56 6.90 -17.04
CA PRO A 217 -16.72 5.78 -16.62
C PRO A 217 -15.40 5.66 -17.40
N PHE A 218 -15.42 5.91 -18.71
CA PHE A 218 -14.22 5.90 -19.53
C PHE A 218 -13.23 7.00 -19.11
N ILE A 219 -13.72 8.23 -18.94
CA ILE A 219 -12.90 9.36 -18.52
C ILE A 219 -12.36 9.13 -17.10
N ASN A 220 -13.20 8.70 -16.15
CA ASN A 220 -12.78 8.43 -14.78
C ASN A 220 -11.71 7.32 -14.71
N ARG A 221 -11.83 6.31 -15.56
CA ARG A 221 -10.91 5.18 -15.58
C ARG A 221 -9.57 5.50 -16.26
N PHE A 222 -9.56 6.17 -17.40
CA PHE A 222 -8.37 6.30 -18.25
C PHE A 222 -7.78 7.72 -18.30
N ILE A 223 -8.60 8.76 -18.09
CA ILE A 223 -8.16 10.15 -18.21
C ILE A 223 -7.96 10.79 -16.85
N ALA A 224 -8.91 10.63 -15.94
CA ALA A 224 -8.85 11.22 -14.59
C ALA A 224 -7.56 10.87 -13.81
N PRO A 225 -7.02 9.63 -13.89
CA PRO A 225 -5.78 9.30 -13.19
C PRO A 225 -4.52 9.96 -13.78
N LEU A 226 -4.55 10.54 -14.98
CA LEU A 226 -3.35 11.07 -15.64
C LEU A 226 -2.72 12.23 -14.84
N PRO A 227 -1.36 12.35 -14.86
CA PRO A 227 -0.66 13.44 -14.20
C PRO A 227 -1.22 14.81 -14.65
N GLY A 228 -1.39 15.73 -13.70
CA GLY A 228 -2.04 17.03 -13.93
C GLY A 228 -3.57 16.95 -13.87
N ILE A 229 -4.21 16.10 -14.67
CA ILE A 229 -5.68 15.96 -14.72
C ILE A 229 -6.23 15.47 -13.38
N ARG A 230 -5.55 14.53 -12.73
CA ARG A 230 -5.97 13.98 -11.42
C ARG A 230 -6.20 15.06 -10.35
N GLN A 231 -5.54 16.20 -10.47
CA GLN A 231 -5.69 17.32 -9.53
C GLN A 231 -7.08 17.97 -9.59
N LEU A 232 -7.77 17.81 -10.73
CA LEU A 232 -9.12 18.31 -10.95
C LEU A 232 -10.21 17.32 -10.50
N CYS A 233 -9.85 16.16 -9.99
CA CYS A 233 -10.80 15.15 -9.54
C CYS A 233 -11.56 15.58 -8.31
N LEU A 234 -12.81 15.10 -8.21
CA LEU A 234 -13.75 15.43 -7.15
C LEU A 234 -13.35 14.83 -5.80
N ARG A 235 -12.86 13.59 -5.78
CA ARG A 235 -12.55 12.86 -4.54
C ARG A 235 -11.06 12.70 -4.32
N THR A 236 -10.66 12.87 -3.07
CA THR A 236 -9.33 12.55 -2.57
C THR A 236 -9.41 11.35 -1.65
N TYR A 237 -8.48 10.42 -1.79
CA TYR A 237 -8.31 9.25 -0.93
C TYR A 237 -6.90 9.29 -0.36
N ILE A 238 -6.81 9.14 0.95
CA ILE A 238 -5.55 9.06 1.68
C ILE A 238 -5.48 7.71 2.38
N VAL A 239 -4.37 7.02 2.22
CA VAL A 239 -4.06 5.80 2.95
C VAL A 239 -2.88 6.10 3.86
N GLY A 240 -3.08 5.92 5.15
CA GLY A 240 -2.08 6.09 6.19
C GLY A 240 -1.84 4.81 6.97
N ARG A 241 -0.77 4.79 7.73
CA ARG A 241 -0.46 3.79 8.75
C ARG A 241 -0.07 4.46 10.05
N PRO A 242 -0.28 3.83 11.21
CA PRO A 242 0.24 4.36 12.47
C PRO A 242 1.77 4.36 12.43
N VAL A 243 2.39 5.45 12.87
CA VAL A 243 3.83 5.53 13.07
C VAL A 243 4.18 4.74 14.33
N ARG A 244 5.01 3.73 14.18
CA ARG A 244 5.50 2.93 15.30
C ARG A 244 6.99 2.67 15.14
N GLN A 245 7.69 2.74 16.25
CA GLN A 245 9.10 2.34 16.35
C GLN A 245 9.18 1.02 17.09
N PHE A 246 10.02 0.12 16.62
CA PHE A 246 10.29 -1.19 17.23
C PHE A 246 11.78 -1.29 17.59
N PRO A 247 12.26 -0.57 18.63
CA PRO A 247 13.68 -0.49 18.92
C PRO A 247 14.31 -1.84 19.29
N ASP A 248 13.51 -2.74 19.86
CA ASP A 248 14.00 -4.02 20.40
C ASP A 248 13.62 -5.24 19.56
N ARG A 249 13.00 -5.03 18.39
CA ARG A 249 12.61 -6.15 17.51
C ARG A 249 13.85 -6.72 16.83
N LYS A 250 14.10 -8.02 17.00
CA LYS A 250 15.15 -8.75 16.31
C LYS A 250 14.54 -9.71 15.31
N LEU A 251 14.81 -9.48 14.03
CA LEU A 251 14.30 -10.28 12.93
C LEU A 251 15.42 -11.14 12.34
N SER A 252 15.07 -12.35 11.91
CA SER A 252 15.93 -13.21 11.10
C SER A 252 15.89 -12.80 9.63
N ALA A 253 16.95 -13.12 8.88
CA ALA A 253 17.10 -12.74 7.48
C ALA A 253 17.35 -13.95 6.58
N SER A 254 16.64 -14.00 5.43
CA SER A 254 16.94 -14.88 4.32
C SER A 254 17.53 -14.06 3.18
N ILE A 255 18.78 -14.32 2.84
CA ILE A 255 19.53 -13.61 1.79
C ILE A 255 19.51 -14.50 0.55
N LEU A 256 18.73 -14.10 -0.45
CA LEU A 256 18.63 -14.78 -1.73
C LEU A 256 19.65 -14.24 -2.71
N ILE A 257 20.46 -15.11 -3.28
CA ILE A 257 21.48 -14.82 -4.30
C ILE A 257 21.13 -15.59 -5.58
N PRO A 258 20.36 -14.97 -6.52
CA PRO A 258 20.13 -15.57 -7.81
C PRO A 258 21.42 -15.51 -8.63
N CYS A 259 21.94 -16.67 -9.06
CA CYS A 259 23.22 -16.76 -9.74
C CYS A 259 23.11 -17.51 -11.08
N ARG A 260 23.74 -16.94 -12.12
CA ARG A 260 23.86 -17.57 -13.43
C ARG A 260 25.14 -17.11 -14.12
N ASN A 261 26.05 -18.06 -14.37
CA ASN A 261 27.37 -17.79 -14.89
C ASN A 261 28.18 -16.78 -14.03
N GLU A 262 28.19 -17.03 -12.74
CA GLU A 262 28.80 -16.14 -11.71
C GLU A 262 29.76 -16.92 -10.79
N LYS A 263 30.39 -18.00 -11.29
CA LYS A 263 31.26 -18.89 -10.53
C LYS A 263 32.32 -18.14 -9.71
N GLY A 264 32.96 -17.11 -10.28
CA GLY A 264 34.01 -16.35 -9.61
C GLY A 264 33.54 -15.43 -8.48
N ASN A 265 32.21 -15.22 -8.32
CA ASN A 265 31.64 -14.33 -7.31
C ASN A 265 31.04 -15.08 -6.12
N ILE A 266 30.77 -16.40 -6.23
CA ILE A 266 30.01 -17.17 -5.23
C ILE A 266 30.73 -17.18 -3.87
N GLU A 267 31.98 -17.54 -3.81
CA GLU A 267 32.75 -17.56 -2.55
C GLU A 267 32.93 -16.15 -1.98
N ASN A 268 33.21 -15.17 -2.83
CA ASN A 268 33.34 -13.78 -2.41
C ASN A 268 32.05 -13.22 -1.75
N ALA A 269 30.88 -13.69 -2.17
CA ALA A 269 29.63 -13.33 -1.53
C ALA A 269 29.58 -13.75 -0.08
N ILE A 270 30.11 -14.95 0.25
CA ILE A 270 30.15 -15.48 1.62
C ILE A 270 31.24 -14.82 2.44
N LEU A 271 32.46 -14.69 1.89
CA LEU A 271 33.58 -14.07 2.59
C LEU A 271 33.31 -12.62 3.03
N ARG A 272 32.49 -11.92 2.26
CA ARG A 272 32.13 -10.52 2.52
C ARG A 272 30.78 -10.35 3.25
N MET A 273 30.11 -11.45 3.56
CA MET A 273 28.78 -11.40 4.20
C MET A 273 28.92 -10.99 5.67
N PRO A 274 28.33 -9.87 6.09
CA PRO A 274 28.32 -9.48 7.50
C PRO A 274 27.28 -10.27 8.30
N LYS A 275 27.51 -10.44 9.60
CA LYS A 275 26.52 -10.98 10.54
C LYS A 275 25.59 -9.85 11.02
N PHE A 276 24.27 -10.08 10.96
CA PHE A 276 23.23 -9.14 11.44
C PHE A 276 21.92 -9.89 11.72
N GLY A 277 20.94 -9.20 12.32
CA GLY A 277 19.66 -9.82 12.72
C GLY A 277 19.81 -10.87 13.81
N SER A 278 18.75 -11.64 14.06
CA SER A 278 18.76 -12.73 15.06
C SER A 278 19.35 -14.04 14.53
N ALA A 279 19.15 -14.31 13.25
CA ALA A 279 19.68 -15.45 12.51
C ALA A 279 19.74 -15.11 11.01
N GLN A 280 20.59 -15.80 10.26
CA GLN A 280 20.73 -15.62 8.83
C GLN A 280 20.82 -16.96 8.12
N GLU A 281 20.10 -17.07 7.00
CA GLU A 281 20.29 -18.12 6.00
C GLU A 281 20.62 -17.51 4.63
N ILE A 282 21.37 -18.22 3.81
CA ILE A 282 21.77 -17.79 2.47
C ILE A 282 21.26 -18.81 1.47
N LEU A 283 20.52 -18.35 0.46
CA LEU A 283 19.94 -19.21 -0.58
C LEU A 283 20.56 -18.87 -1.92
N PHE A 284 21.45 -19.72 -2.43
CA PHE A 284 21.85 -19.67 -3.83
C PHE A 284 20.78 -20.33 -4.70
N VAL A 285 20.28 -19.60 -5.69
CA VAL A 285 19.34 -20.15 -6.68
C VAL A 285 19.97 -20.06 -8.05
N GLU A 286 20.43 -21.21 -8.52
CA GLU A 286 21.24 -21.34 -9.72
C GLU A 286 20.36 -21.45 -10.97
N GLY A 287 20.70 -20.68 -12.00
CA GLY A 287 19.92 -20.42 -13.19
C GLY A 287 20.37 -21.18 -14.46
N ASN A 288 20.68 -22.46 -14.36
CA ASN A 288 21.16 -23.30 -15.47
C ASN A 288 22.41 -22.73 -16.14
N SER A 289 23.46 -22.53 -15.35
CA SER A 289 24.77 -22.04 -15.79
C SER A 289 25.53 -23.07 -16.60
N SER A 290 26.50 -22.60 -17.41
CA SER A 290 27.39 -23.42 -18.19
C SER A 290 28.85 -23.35 -17.76
N ASP A 291 29.17 -22.53 -16.73
CA ASP A 291 30.51 -22.23 -16.27
C ASP A 291 30.92 -22.98 -14.96
N GLY A 292 30.06 -23.86 -14.46
CA GLY A 292 30.29 -24.58 -13.20
C GLY A 292 29.88 -23.78 -11.93
N THR A 293 28.98 -22.79 -12.08
CA THR A 293 28.43 -22.01 -10.95
C THR A 293 27.71 -22.90 -9.92
N PHE A 294 26.96 -23.94 -10.37
CA PHE A 294 26.24 -24.82 -9.46
C PHE A 294 27.20 -25.61 -8.55
N GLU A 295 28.20 -26.22 -9.14
CA GLU A 295 29.21 -26.99 -8.42
C GLU A 295 29.99 -26.10 -7.44
N GLU A 296 30.21 -24.83 -7.81
CA GLU A 296 30.84 -23.85 -6.91
C GLU A 296 29.91 -23.48 -5.74
N CYS A 297 28.62 -23.33 -5.96
CA CYS A 297 27.67 -23.11 -4.86
C CYS A 297 27.67 -24.29 -3.87
N GLU A 298 27.73 -25.53 -4.37
CA GLU A 298 27.79 -26.72 -3.50
C GLU A 298 29.11 -26.78 -2.74
N ARG A 299 30.23 -26.52 -3.42
CA ARG A 299 31.55 -26.44 -2.78
C ARG A 299 31.58 -25.42 -1.63
N VAL A 300 31.07 -24.23 -1.88
CA VAL A 300 31.01 -23.12 -0.90
C VAL A 300 30.09 -23.49 0.26
N ARG A 301 28.90 -24.07 -0.01
CA ARG A 301 28.02 -24.57 1.04
C ARG A 301 28.75 -25.53 1.98
N ASP A 302 29.45 -26.49 1.43
CA ASP A 302 30.13 -27.54 2.21
C ASP A 302 31.37 -27.01 2.97
N ALA A 303 32.07 -26.01 2.39
CA ALA A 303 33.22 -25.37 2.99
C ALA A 303 32.87 -24.45 4.18
N TYR A 304 31.69 -23.80 4.14
CA TYR A 304 31.27 -22.79 5.13
C TYR A 304 30.07 -23.23 5.98
N LYS A 305 29.72 -24.52 6.00
CA LYS A 305 28.55 -25.08 6.71
C LYS A 305 28.56 -24.86 8.22
N ASP A 306 29.74 -24.71 8.82
CA ASP A 306 29.89 -24.51 10.27
C ASP A 306 29.65 -23.03 10.67
N ASP A 307 29.80 -22.10 9.71
CA ASP A 307 29.67 -20.65 9.92
C ASP A 307 28.33 -20.10 9.43
N TRP A 308 27.74 -20.74 8.41
CA TRP A 308 26.56 -20.25 7.68
C TRP A 308 25.58 -21.36 7.34
N ASP A 309 24.27 -21.06 7.47
CA ASP A 309 23.19 -21.87 6.90
C ASP A 309 23.04 -21.52 5.40
N ILE A 310 23.62 -22.37 4.54
CA ILE A 310 23.63 -22.17 3.09
C ILE A 310 22.77 -23.24 2.43
N LYS A 311 21.78 -22.80 1.65
CA LYS A 311 20.94 -23.65 0.80
C LYS A 311 21.27 -23.41 -0.67
N VAL A 312 21.38 -24.49 -1.44
CA VAL A 312 21.62 -24.44 -2.90
C VAL A 312 20.42 -25.05 -3.62
N LEU A 313 19.80 -24.27 -4.50
CA LEU A 313 18.61 -24.64 -5.26
C LEU A 313 18.87 -24.43 -6.75
N LYS A 314 18.31 -25.31 -7.60
CA LYS A 314 18.22 -25.08 -9.05
C LYS A 314 16.87 -24.43 -9.36
N GLN A 315 16.84 -23.39 -10.21
CA GLN A 315 15.59 -22.82 -10.66
C GLN A 315 14.85 -23.78 -11.61
N ASP A 316 13.52 -23.71 -11.64
CA ASP A 316 12.70 -24.60 -12.46
C ASP A 316 12.43 -24.01 -13.85
N GLY A 317 12.32 -22.69 -13.94
CA GLY A 317 12.04 -21.95 -15.15
C GLY A 317 13.23 -21.19 -15.72
N LYS A 318 12.98 -19.97 -16.16
CA LYS A 318 14.00 -19.08 -16.77
C LYS A 318 13.88 -17.66 -16.24
N GLY A 319 15.05 -16.99 -16.14
CA GLY A 319 15.14 -15.59 -15.73
C GLY A 319 15.17 -15.38 -14.21
N LYS A 320 15.62 -14.20 -13.79
CA LYS A 320 15.82 -13.84 -12.39
C LYS A 320 14.51 -13.95 -11.57
N GLY A 321 13.37 -13.59 -12.17
CA GLY A 321 12.07 -13.65 -11.49
C GLY A 321 11.70 -15.06 -11.03
N ASP A 322 12.03 -16.10 -11.80
CA ASP A 322 11.79 -17.49 -11.40
C ASP A 322 12.69 -17.90 -10.24
N ALA A 323 13.98 -17.53 -10.28
CA ALA A 323 14.92 -17.77 -9.20
C ALA A 323 14.48 -17.08 -7.91
N VAL A 324 14.02 -15.82 -7.98
CA VAL A 324 13.50 -15.08 -6.83
C VAL A 324 12.29 -15.78 -6.22
N ARG A 325 11.34 -16.20 -7.03
CA ARG A 325 10.13 -16.92 -6.56
C ARG A 325 10.48 -18.22 -5.87
N LYS A 326 11.38 -19.02 -6.46
CA LYS A 326 11.82 -20.29 -5.88
C LYS A 326 12.56 -20.11 -4.56
N GLY A 327 13.49 -19.16 -4.52
CA GLY A 327 14.24 -18.87 -3.32
C GLY A 327 13.39 -18.34 -2.18
N PHE A 328 12.51 -17.40 -2.46
CA PHE A 328 11.59 -16.85 -1.44
C PHE A 328 10.55 -17.87 -0.95
N ALA A 329 10.14 -18.82 -1.77
CA ALA A 329 9.29 -19.93 -1.34
C ALA A 329 9.99 -20.91 -0.38
N ALA A 330 11.32 -21.04 -0.49
CA ALA A 330 12.15 -21.89 0.37
C ALA A 330 12.72 -21.15 1.59
N ALA A 331 12.57 -19.84 1.65
CA ALA A 331 13.09 -18.99 2.70
C ALA A 331 12.30 -19.12 4.01
N THR A 332 13.01 -19.10 5.15
CA THR A 332 12.44 -19.28 6.48
C THR A 332 12.56 -18.04 7.37
N GLY A 333 13.47 -17.13 7.04
CA GLY A 333 13.69 -15.89 7.79
C GLY A 333 12.51 -14.90 7.72
N ASP A 334 12.44 -14.01 8.69
CA ASP A 334 11.40 -12.98 8.79
C ASP A 334 11.50 -11.91 7.70
N VAL A 335 12.74 -11.60 7.30
CA VAL A 335 13.09 -10.59 6.29
C VAL A 335 13.68 -11.29 5.07
N LEU A 336 13.08 -11.08 3.91
CA LEU A 336 13.58 -11.57 2.62
C LEU A 336 14.40 -10.47 1.94
N MET A 337 15.61 -10.81 1.51
CA MET A 337 16.56 -9.87 0.90
C MET A 337 17.13 -10.45 -0.40
N ILE A 338 17.18 -9.64 -1.46
CA ILE A 338 17.85 -10.02 -2.72
C ILE A 338 19.21 -9.37 -2.78
N LEU A 339 20.25 -10.17 -2.97
CA LEU A 339 21.61 -9.76 -3.29
C LEU A 339 21.99 -10.29 -4.67
N ASP A 340 22.27 -9.41 -5.63
CA ASP A 340 22.71 -9.82 -6.95
C ASP A 340 24.12 -10.48 -6.87
N ALA A 341 24.30 -11.62 -7.52
CA ALA A 341 25.53 -12.42 -7.46
C ALA A 341 26.76 -11.70 -8.04
N ASP A 342 26.57 -10.66 -8.85
CA ASP A 342 27.67 -9.84 -9.40
C ASP A 342 28.35 -8.92 -8.38
N LEU A 343 27.81 -8.87 -7.16
CA LEU A 343 28.31 -8.08 -6.03
C LEU A 343 28.52 -6.58 -6.33
N THR A 344 27.86 -6.06 -7.35
CA THR A 344 27.86 -4.62 -7.64
C THR A 344 27.19 -3.81 -6.52
N MET A 345 26.25 -4.45 -5.79
CA MET A 345 25.84 -4.04 -4.45
C MET A 345 26.68 -4.79 -3.43
N PRO A 346 27.47 -4.09 -2.61
CA PRO A 346 28.32 -4.74 -1.62
C PRO A 346 27.51 -5.51 -0.56
N PRO A 347 27.81 -6.79 -0.24
CA PRO A 347 27.14 -7.52 0.84
C PRO A 347 27.18 -6.78 2.18
N GLU A 348 28.22 -6.01 2.43
CA GLU A 348 28.42 -5.19 3.63
C GLU A 348 27.32 -4.12 3.83
N ALA A 349 26.56 -3.80 2.80
CA ALA A 349 25.44 -2.86 2.90
C ALA A 349 24.13 -3.51 3.40
N LEU A 350 24.01 -4.85 3.40
CA LEU A 350 22.80 -5.56 3.81
C LEU A 350 22.28 -5.21 5.21
N PRO A 351 23.10 -5.03 6.26
CA PRO A 351 22.63 -4.65 7.58
C PRO A 351 21.82 -3.33 7.57
N LYS A 352 22.21 -2.37 6.74
CA LYS A 352 21.49 -1.10 6.58
C LYS A 352 20.06 -1.30 6.08
N TYR A 353 19.86 -2.20 5.15
CA TYR A 353 18.53 -2.52 4.61
C TYR A 353 17.68 -3.29 5.60
N HIS A 354 18.28 -4.26 6.27
CA HIS A 354 17.63 -5.03 7.32
C HIS A 354 17.12 -4.12 8.44
N ALA A 355 17.96 -3.21 8.93
CA ALA A 355 17.62 -2.28 10.01
C ALA A 355 16.42 -1.38 9.66
N VAL A 356 16.22 -0.99 8.40
CA VAL A 356 15.05 -0.20 7.98
C VAL A 356 13.75 -0.98 8.17
N ILE A 357 13.74 -2.28 7.87
CA ILE A 357 12.59 -3.17 8.10
C ILE A 357 12.43 -3.47 9.59
N GLU A 358 13.51 -3.82 10.26
CA GLU A 358 13.53 -4.20 11.68
C GLU A 358 12.99 -3.09 12.58
N THR A 359 13.38 -1.84 12.32
CA THR A 359 12.90 -0.67 13.07
C THR A 359 11.50 -0.21 12.68
N GLY A 360 10.88 -0.80 11.66
CA GLY A 360 9.55 -0.42 11.20
C GLY A 360 9.47 0.84 10.35
N LYS A 361 10.62 1.45 9.96
CA LYS A 361 10.66 2.64 9.10
C LYS A 361 10.06 2.39 7.73
N ALA A 362 10.23 1.17 7.19
CA ALA A 362 9.58 0.71 5.96
C ALA A 362 9.05 -0.71 6.11
N GLU A 363 8.20 -1.11 5.16
CA GLU A 363 7.71 -2.47 4.98
C GLU A 363 8.28 -3.09 3.69
N PHE A 364 8.71 -2.22 2.77
CA PHE A 364 9.41 -2.60 1.54
C PHE A 364 10.58 -1.63 1.30
N VAL A 365 11.78 -2.15 1.08
CA VAL A 365 12.96 -1.35 0.75
C VAL A 365 13.41 -1.64 -0.66
N ASN A 366 13.51 -0.60 -1.47
CA ASN A 366 14.10 -0.62 -2.81
C ASN A 366 15.53 -0.07 -2.75
N GLY A 367 16.48 -0.77 -3.32
CA GLY A 367 17.83 -0.22 -3.50
C GLY A 367 17.85 0.88 -4.55
N THR A 368 18.71 1.88 -4.39
CA THR A 368 18.95 2.90 -5.43
C THR A 368 20.43 3.16 -5.61
N ARG A 369 20.87 3.18 -6.88
CA ARG A 369 22.25 3.42 -7.31
C ARG A 369 22.50 4.87 -7.68
N LEU A 370 21.45 5.69 -7.81
CA LEU A 370 21.50 7.01 -8.44
C LEU A 370 21.66 8.18 -7.46
N ILE A 371 21.82 7.91 -6.17
CA ILE A 371 21.94 8.94 -5.12
C ILE A 371 23.40 9.23 -4.80
N TYR A 372 24.23 8.18 -4.66
CA TYR A 372 25.65 8.33 -4.41
C TYR A 372 26.44 8.45 -5.73
N PRO A 373 27.63 9.06 -5.70
CA PRO A 373 28.52 9.03 -6.84
C PRO A 373 28.83 7.58 -7.25
N MET A 374 28.64 7.27 -8.53
CA MET A 374 28.99 5.98 -9.11
C MET A 374 30.44 6.00 -9.63
N GLU A 375 31.09 4.87 -9.65
CA GLU A 375 32.36 4.69 -10.37
C GLU A 375 32.16 5.01 -11.86
N HIS A 376 33.15 5.65 -12.48
CA HIS A 376 33.02 6.23 -13.85
C HIS A 376 32.54 5.26 -14.94
N GLU A 377 32.74 3.96 -14.75
CA GLU A 377 32.32 2.91 -15.71
C GLU A 377 31.05 2.15 -15.32
N ALA A 378 30.48 2.45 -14.16
CA ALA A 378 29.39 1.63 -13.59
C ALA A 378 28.03 1.77 -14.35
N MET A 379 27.79 2.90 -15.04
CA MET A 379 26.54 3.09 -15.80
C MET A 379 26.74 4.00 -17.02
N ARG A 380 26.35 3.53 -18.20
CA ARG A 380 26.43 4.32 -19.45
C ARG A 380 25.38 5.45 -19.45
N PRO A 381 25.66 6.65 -20.03
CA PRO A 381 24.76 7.82 -19.98
C PRO A 381 23.34 7.54 -20.50
N LEU A 382 23.18 6.78 -21.57
CA LEU A 382 21.86 6.44 -22.12
C LEU A 382 21.04 5.59 -21.15
N ASN A 383 21.67 4.67 -20.43
CA ASN A 383 21.00 3.85 -19.42
C ASN A 383 20.55 4.71 -18.22
N LEU A 384 21.32 5.74 -17.87
CA LEU A 384 20.96 6.68 -16.82
C LEU A 384 19.70 7.48 -17.19
N ILE A 385 19.64 8.01 -18.42
CA ILE A 385 18.47 8.74 -18.93
C ILE A 385 17.23 7.84 -18.94
N ALA A 386 17.37 6.64 -19.50
CA ALA A 386 16.29 5.66 -19.53
C ALA A 386 15.80 5.28 -18.13
N ASN A 387 16.71 5.02 -17.20
CA ASN A 387 16.36 4.69 -15.82
C ASN A 387 15.59 5.83 -15.13
N ARG A 388 16.02 7.10 -15.29
CA ARG A 388 15.30 8.26 -14.75
C ARG A 388 13.90 8.41 -15.36
N PHE A 389 13.76 8.17 -16.66
CA PHE A 389 12.45 8.20 -17.32
C PHE A 389 11.51 7.13 -16.76
N PHE A 390 11.97 5.89 -16.66
CA PHE A 390 11.18 4.82 -16.06
C PHE A 390 10.91 5.05 -14.57
N ALA A 391 11.88 5.55 -13.82
CA ALA A 391 11.71 5.91 -12.41
C ALA A 391 10.58 6.93 -12.23
N TYR A 392 10.48 7.94 -13.10
CA TYR A 392 9.37 8.90 -13.08
C TYR A 392 8.02 8.22 -13.33
N LEU A 393 7.91 7.36 -14.36
CA LEU A 393 6.69 6.64 -14.68
C LEU A 393 6.27 5.70 -13.54
N PHE A 394 7.20 4.94 -12.99
CA PHE A 394 6.92 4.02 -11.89
C PHE A 394 6.57 4.77 -10.61
N SER A 395 7.23 5.88 -10.30
CA SER A 395 6.86 6.73 -9.15
C SER A 395 5.40 7.18 -9.22
N TYR A 396 4.95 7.58 -10.41
CA TYR A 396 3.55 7.91 -10.64
C TYR A 396 2.63 6.69 -10.44
N LEU A 397 3.02 5.52 -10.95
CA LEU A 397 2.20 4.31 -10.86
C LEU A 397 2.03 3.82 -9.42
N VAL A 398 3.09 3.83 -8.62
CA VAL A 398 3.06 3.34 -7.24
C VAL A 398 2.75 4.40 -6.19
N ASN A 399 2.60 5.66 -6.57
CA ASN A 399 2.39 6.82 -5.67
C ASN A 399 3.52 7.04 -4.64
N THR A 400 4.70 6.57 -4.93
CA THR A 400 5.88 6.74 -4.09
C THR A 400 7.05 7.13 -4.97
N ARG A 401 7.84 8.10 -4.56
CA ARG A 401 9.02 8.51 -5.31
C ARG A 401 10.02 7.35 -5.36
N LEU A 402 10.34 6.93 -6.59
CA LEU A 402 11.42 6.01 -6.91
C LEU A 402 12.46 6.74 -7.75
N THR A 403 13.73 6.53 -7.47
CA THR A 403 14.84 7.10 -8.25
C THR A 403 15.51 6.04 -9.12
N ASP A 404 15.44 4.76 -8.73
CA ASP A 404 16.01 3.62 -9.45
C ASP A 404 15.07 2.42 -9.42
N THR A 405 14.53 2.05 -10.55
CA THR A 405 13.59 0.91 -10.67
C THR A 405 14.28 -0.39 -11.07
N LEU A 406 15.52 -0.31 -11.54
CA LEU A 406 16.30 -1.44 -12.06
C LEU A 406 17.39 -1.94 -11.10
N CYS A 407 17.44 -1.43 -9.87
CA CYS A 407 18.29 -1.99 -8.82
C CYS A 407 17.72 -3.33 -8.37
N GLY A 408 18.50 -4.40 -8.40
CA GLY A 408 18.05 -5.74 -8.03
C GLY A 408 17.81 -5.94 -6.54
N THR A 409 18.34 -5.07 -5.69
CA THR A 409 18.17 -5.17 -4.23
C THR A 409 16.77 -4.80 -3.82
N LYS A 410 16.03 -5.79 -3.30
CA LYS A 410 14.70 -5.63 -2.71
C LYS A 410 14.67 -6.31 -1.35
N VAL A 411 14.07 -5.66 -0.37
CA VAL A 411 13.95 -6.18 0.98
C VAL A 411 12.54 -5.98 1.50
N LEU A 412 11.93 -7.02 2.05
CA LEU A 412 10.57 -6.99 2.57
C LEU A 412 10.36 -8.06 3.64
N LEU A 413 9.28 -7.95 4.41
CA LEU A 413 8.90 -8.99 5.35
C LEU A 413 8.36 -10.23 4.61
N ARG A 414 8.72 -11.44 5.08
CA ARG A 414 8.23 -12.70 4.51
C ARG A 414 6.70 -12.77 4.53
N LYS A 415 6.04 -12.35 5.61
CA LYS A 415 4.58 -12.31 5.71
C LYS A 415 3.91 -11.47 4.61
N ASP A 416 4.54 -10.34 4.22
CA ASP A 416 4.02 -9.46 3.17
C ASP A 416 4.26 -10.07 1.79
N TYR A 417 5.40 -10.75 1.60
CA TYR A 417 5.66 -11.53 0.39
C TYR A 417 4.68 -12.70 0.23
N GLU A 418 4.31 -13.40 1.30
CA GLU A 418 3.34 -14.50 1.24
C GLU A 418 1.96 -14.01 0.74
N VAL A 419 1.52 -12.82 1.15
CA VAL A 419 0.30 -12.20 0.60
C VAL A 419 0.48 -11.90 -0.89
N LEU A 420 1.62 -11.28 -1.27
CA LEU A 420 1.95 -10.98 -2.65
C LEU A 420 1.99 -12.25 -3.52
N ALA A 421 2.56 -13.33 -3.02
CA ALA A 421 2.64 -14.61 -3.72
C ALA A 421 1.25 -15.23 -3.96
N ARG A 422 0.35 -15.16 -2.98
CA ARG A 422 -1.04 -15.61 -3.11
C ARG A 422 -1.84 -14.78 -4.11
N GLU A 423 -1.62 -13.47 -4.11
CA GLU A 423 -2.33 -12.53 -5.00
C GLU A 423 -1.66 -12.36 -6.37
N ARG A 424 -0.61 -13.13 -6.69
CA ARG A 424 0.15 -13.01 -7.94
C ARG A 424 -0.73 -13.12 -9.20
N ALA A 425 -1.80 -13.90 -9.16
CA ALA A 425 -2.75 -14.00 -10.26
C ALA A 425 -3.32 -12.62 -10.69
N TYR A 426 -3.36 -11.65 -9.78
CA TYR A 426 -3.77 -10.29 -10.10
C TYR A 426 -2.86 -9.61 -11.13
N PHE A 427 -1.53 -9.80 -10.99
CA PHE A 427 -0.54 -9.26 -11.93
C PHE A 427 -0.15 -10.25 -13.05
N GLY A 428 -0.34 -11.56 -12.84
CA GLY A 428 0.05 -12.60 -13.81
C GLY A 428 1.56 -12.88 -13.82
N ASN A 429 1.97 -13.84 -14.67
CA ASN A 429 3.37 -14.27 -14.83
C ASN A 429 4.11 -13.45 -15.89
N PHE A 430 4.23 -12.15 -15.72
CA PHE A 430 4.64 -11.28 -16.78
C PHE A 430 6.01 -10.60 -16.54
N ASP A 431 6.53 -10.65 -15.30
CA ASP A 431 7.81 -10.04 -14.94
C ASP A 431 8.99 -11.01 -15.08
N PRO A 432 9.83 -10.88 -16.12
CA PRO A 432 11.03 -11.69 -16.29
C PRO A 432 12.17 -11.25 -15.37
N PHE A 433 12.13 -10.03 -14.83
CA PHE A 433 13.18 -9.47 -13.98
C PHE A 433 13.02 -9.84 -12.51
N GLY A 434 11.77 -10.13 -12.06
CA GLY A 434 11.44 -10.45 -10.68
C GLY A 434 11.46 -9.27 -9.71
N ASP A 435 11.67 -8.07 -10.22
CA ASP A 435 11.77 -6.85 -9.44
C ASP A 435 10.43 -6.09 -9.39
N PHE A 436 9.67 -6.13 -10.48
CA PHE A 436 8.45 -5.33 -10.65
C PHE A 436 7.23 -5.98 -10.02
N ASP A 437 7.15 -7.31 -10.01
CA ASP A 437 6.17 -8.08 -9.24
C ASP A 437 6.19 -7.64 -7.78
N LEU A 438 7.40 -7.48 -7.21
CA LEU A 438 7.59 -7.08 -5.83
C LEU A 438 7.18 -5.63 -5.59
N ILE A 439 7.61 -4.70 -6.45
CA ILE A 439 7.28 -3.26 -6.33
C ILE A 439 5.77 -3.03 -6.49
N PHE A 440 5.15 -3.64 -7.51
CA PHE A 440 3.71 -3.47 -7.76
C PHE A 440 2.86 -4.16 -6.71
N GLY A 441 3.32 -5.34 -6.24
CA GLY A 441 2.68 -6.05 -5.14
C GLY A 441 2.72 -5.26 -3.83
N ALA A 442 3.86 -4.67 -3.50
CA ALA A 442 4.01 -3.78 -2.34
C ALA A 442 3.08 -2.55 -2.45
N ALA A 443 3.02 -1.91 -3.63
CA ALA A 443 2.13 -0.79 -3.87
C ALA A 443 0.64 -1.18 -3.81
N LYS A 444 0.27 -2.37 -4.29
CA LYS A 444 -1.12 -2.89 -4.21
C LYS A 444 -1.55 -3.15 -2.77
N GLN A 445 -0.65 -3.66 -1.95
CA GLN A 445 -0.88 -3.90 -0.52
C GLN A 445 -0.79 -2.62 0.33
N ASN A 446 -0.52 -1.47 -0.28
CA ASN A 446 -0.27 -0.21 0.42
C ASN A 446 0.85 -0.34 1.47
N LEU A 447 1.95 -1.04 1.13
CA LEU A 447 3.12 -1.10 1.99
C LEU A 447 3.90 0.22 1.92
N LYS A 448 4.52 0.61 3.04
CA LYS A 448 5.44 1.74 3.06
C LYS A 448 6.71 1.38 2.32
N ILE A 449 6.92 1.99 1.15
CA ILE A 449 8.10 1.80 0.30
C ILE A 449 9.11 2.91 0.59
N ILE A 450 10.36 2.54 0.88
CA ILE A 450 11.49 3.47 1.02
C ILE A 450 12.63 3.04 0.11
N GLU A 451 13.36 4.01 -0.45
CA GLU A 451 14.61 3.77 -1.16
C GLU A 451 15.81 3.93 -0.22
N THR A 452 16.73 2.99 -0.30
CA THR A 452 18.00 3.04 0.44
C THR A 452 19.15 3.09 -0.55
N PRO A 453 20.01 4.12 -0.47
CA PRO A 453 21.10 4.30 -1.42
C PRO A 453 22.24 3.33 -1.17
N ILE A 454 22.87 2.88 -2.27
CA ILE A 454 24.05 2.04 -2.30
C ILE A 454 25.21 2.74 -3.02
N HIS A 455 26.44 2.41 -2.61
CA HIS A 455 27.63 2.70 -3.40
C HIS A 455 27.78 1.61 -4.45
N TYR A 456 27.34 1.93 -5.68
CA TYR A 456 27.37 0.98 -6.79
C TYR A 456 28.77 0.84 -7.35
N LYS A 457 29.31 -0.37 -7.27
CA LYS A 457 30.66 -0.70 -7.73
C LYS A 457 30.64 -1.27 -9.14
N ALA A 458 31.76 -1.13 -9.84
CA ALA A 458 31.95 -1.81 -11.10
C ALA A 458 31.99 -3.33 -10.90
N ARG A 459 31.45 -4.07 -11.87
CA ARG A 459 31.46 -5.52 -11.88
C ARG A 459 32.87 -6.04 -12.05
N THR A 460 33.27 -7.02 -11.24
CA THR A 460 34.62 -7.64 -11.29
C THR A 460 34.64 -8.91 -12.13
N PHE A 461 33.48 -9.61 -12.30
CA PHE A 461 33.38 -10.87 -13.05
C PHE A 461 32.03 -10.92 -13.82
N GLY A 462 31.99 -11.62 -14.96
CA GLY A 462 30.80 -11.84 -15.75
C GLY A 462 30.45 -10.67 -16.68
N GLU A 463 29.45 -10.86 -17.57
CA GLU A 463 28.98 -9.86 -18.55
C GLU A 463 27.53 -9.44 -18.29
N THR A 464 27.20 -8.21 -18.70
CA THR A 464 25.83 -7.70 -18.59
C THR A 464 24.89 -8.38 -19.58
N GLN A 465 23.87 -9.07 -19.12
CA GLN A 465 22.89 -9.79 -19.95
C GLN A 465 21.71 -8.91 -20.44
N ILE A 466 21.72 -7.61 -20.25
CA ILE A 466 20.62 -6.68 -20.57
C ILE A 466 20.70 -6.23 -22.02
N SER A 467 19.61 -6.46 -22.80
CA SER A 467 19.44 -5.98 -24.18
C SER A 467 18.63 -4.66 -24.18
N ARG A 468 19.28 -3.53 -24.46
CA ARG A 468 18.73 -2.18 -24.28
C ARG A 468 17.37 -1.94 -24.95
N PHE A 469 17.23 -2.27 -26.23
CA PHE A 469 16.01 -1.98 -26.98
C PHE A 469 14.89 -2.97 -26.64
N ARG A 470 15.19 -4.25 -26.55
CA ARG A 470 14.22 -5.29 -26.22
C ARG A 470 13.67 -5.09 -24.82
N ASP A 471 14.55 -4.83 -23.85
CA ASP A 471 14.17 -4.69 -22.45
C ASP A 471 13.51 -3.33 -22.18
N GLY A 472 13.90 -2.26 -22.91
CA GLY A 472 13.20 -0.98 -22.89
C GLY A 472 11.75 -1.08 -23.38
N TRP A 473 11.51 -1.83 -24.48
CA TRP A 473 10.15 -2.10 -24.96
C TRP A 473 9.33 -2.92 -23.97
N LEU A 474 9.96 -3.89 -23.33
CA LEU A 474 9.33 -4.69 -22.29
C LEU A 474 8.93 -3.82 -21.10
N LEU A 475 9.79 -2.92 -20.63
CA LEU A 475 9.49 -1.96 -19.57
C LEU A 475 8.29 -1.07 -19.92
N LEU A 476 8.16 -0.59 -21.16
CA LEU A 476 6.98 0.18 -21.60
C LEU A 476 5.69 -0.65 -21.53
N LYS A 477 5.74 -1.94 -21.91
CA LYS A 477 4.61 -2.86 -21.75
C LYS A 477 4.25 -3.01 -20.25
N MET A 478 5.26 -3.07 -19.38
CA MET A 478 5.07 -3.14 -17.93
C MET A 478 4.43 -1.86 -17.37
N VAL A 479 4.85 -0.69 -17.83
CA VAL A 479 4.22 0.59 -17.47
C VAL A 479 2.73 0.58 -17.85
N TRP A 480 2.40 0.18 -19.08
CA TRP A 480 1.00 0.11 -19.52
C TRP A 480 0.18 -0.90 -18.72
N PHE A 481 0.76 -2.06 -18.47
CA PHE A 481 0.12 -3.10 -17.67
C PHE A 481 -0.12 -2.62 -16.23
N ALA A 482 0.89 -2.04 -15.58
CA ALA A 482 0.77 -1.50 -14.23
C ALA A 482 -0.22 -0.33 -14.18
N TYR A 483 -0.26 0.53 -15.20
CA TYR A 483 -1.28 1.58 -15.31
C TYR A 483 -2.70 0.99 -15.26
N ARG A 484 -2.95 -0.04 -16.05
CA ARG A 484 -4.26 -0.71 -16.08
C ARG A 484 -4.63 -1.38 -14.76
N LYS A 485 -3.65 -1.85 -14.00
CA LYS A 485 -3.86 -2.60 -12.76
C LYS A 485 -3.85 -1.72 -11.49
N LEU A 486 -3.14 -0.59 -11.50
CA LEU A 486 -2.97 0.26 -10.32
C LEU A 486 -3.67 1.63 -10.45
N LYS A 487 -3.93 2.10 -11.67
CA LYS A 487 -4.51 3.43 -11.93
C LYS A 487 -5.87 3.36 -12.62
N ALA A 488 -6.01 2.61 -13.69
CA ALA A 488 -7.23 2.48 -14.46
C ALA A 488 -8.17 1.40 -13.87
N ILE A 489 -8.57 1.62 -12.62
CA ILE A 489 -9.38 0.71 -11.78
C ILE A 489 -10.86 0.95 -12.05
#